data_eb0dec32d7849c0ee40b5b8322224072
#
_entry.id   eb0dec32d7849c0ee40b5b8322224072
#
_cell.length_a   1.000
_cell.length_b   1.000
_cell.length_c   1.000
_cell.angle_alpha   90.00
_cell.angle_beta   90.00
_cell.angle_gamma   90.00
#
_symmetry.space_group_name_H-M   'P 1'
#
loop_
_entity.id
_entity.type
_entity.pdbx_description
1 polymer ?
#
loop_
_entity_poly.entity_id
_entity_poly.type
_entity_poly.pdbx_seq_one_letter_code
_entity_poly.pdbx_strand_id
1 'polypeptide(L)'
;MTTRRELANAIRALSMDAVQRANSGHPGMPMGMADIAQVLWGDFLKHNPGNPRWVDRDRFVLSNGHGSMLLYSLLYLTGYPLGLEEIKSFRQLGSRTAGHPEHEPALGIETTTGPLGQGLANGVGMALAEKMLAAQFNRPGHAIVDHYTYVFAGDGCLMEGISHEVCSFAGTHGLGKLIVFYDDNGISIDGKVEGWFTDDTP
;
A
#
# COMPACT_ATOMS: atom_id res chain seq x y z
N MET A 1 -6.00 7.03 -26.76
CA MET A 1 -5.88 6.19 -25.55
C MET A 1 -4.98 6.91 -24.58
N THR A 2 -5.38 6.96 -23.32
CA THR A 2 -4.56 7.54 -22.24
C THR A 2 -3.28 6.71 -22.06
N THR A 3 -2.14 7.35 -21.98
CA THR A 3 -0.86 6.69 -21.77
C THR A 3 -0.64 6.34 -20.29
N ARG A 4 0.22 5.36 -19.99
CA ARG A 4 0.60 5.04 -18.61
C ARG A 4 1.16 6.26 -17.87
N ARG A 5 1.95 7.08 -18.57
CA ARG A 5 2.51 8.31 -18.01
C ARG A 5 1.43 9.31 -17.60
N GLU A 6 0.37 9.46 -18.40
CA GLU A 6 -0.75 10.34 -18.06
C GLU A 6 -1.52 9.80 -16.84
N LEU A 7 -1.70 8.47 -16.73
CA LEU A 7 -2.32 7.86 -15.55
C LEU A 7 -1.48 8.06 -14.28
N ALA A 8 -0.18 7.84 -14.34
CA ALA A 8 0.73 8.11 -13.22
C ALA A 8 0.75 9.60 -12.86
N ASN A 9 0.70 10.50 -13.85
CA ASN A 9 0.64 11.93 -13.60
C ASN A 9 -0.70 12.37 -12.98
N ALA A 10 -1.80 11.68 -13.23
CA ALA A 10 -3.05 11.94 -12.52
C ALA A 10 -2.93 11.65 -11.02
N ILE A 11 -2.25 10.54 -10.64
CA ILE A 11 -1.94 10.24 -9.25
C ILE A 11 -1.09 11.35 -8.62
N ARG A 12 -0.05 11.80 -9.34
CA ARG A 12 0.84 12.88 -8.88
C ARG A 12 0.10 14.19 -8.67
N ALA A 13 -0.72 14.58 -9.65
CA ALA A 13 -1.49 15.83 -9.57
C ALA A 13 -2.45 15.84 -8.40
N LEU A 14 -3.25 14.78 -8.22
CA LEU A 14 -4.16 14.65 -7.08
C LEU A 14 -3.42 14.73 -5.74
N SER A 15 -2.26 14.08 -5.64
CA SER A 15 -1.45 14.06 -4.42
C SER A 15 -0.86 15.43 -4.11
N MET A 16 -0.29 16.11 -5.12
CA MET A 16 0.24 17.47 -4.95
C MET A 16 -0.85 18.46 -4.51
N ASP A 17 -1.98 18.46 -5.19
CA ASP A 17 -3.06 19.40 -4.93
C ASP A 17 -3.66 19.19 -3.53
N ALA A 18 -3.85 17.94 -3.11
CA ALA A 18 -4.39 17.61 -1.81
C ALA A 18 -3.43 18.01 -0.68
N VAL A 19 -2.14 17.70 -0.80
CA VAL A 19 -1.11 18.08 0.17
C VAL A 19 -0.96 19.60 0.24
N GLN A 20 -0.92 20.28 -0.92
CA GLN A 20 -0.84 21.73 -0.99
C GLN A 20 -2.05 22.40 -0.34
N ARG A 21 -3.25 21.90 -0.63
CA ARG A 21 -4.50 22.43 -0.05
C ARG A 21 -4.54 22.24 1.47
N ALA A 22 -4.12 21.08 1.97
CA ALA A 22 -4.05 20.80 3.39
C ALA A 22 -2.94 21.57 4.10
N ASN A 23 -1.99 22.15 3.35
CA ASN A 23 -0.74 22.72 3.86
C ASN A 23 -0.02 21.79 4.85
N SER A 24 -0.17 20.49 4.64
CA SER A 24 0.36 19.41 5.50
C SER A 24 0.33 18.09 4.74
N GLY A 25 1.36 17.26 4.91
CA GLY A 25 1.42 15.93 4.29
C GLY A 25 2.78 15.62 3.71
N HIS A 26 2.87 14.46 3.06
CA HIS A 26 4.10 13.91 2.52
C HIS A 26 3.94 13.67 1.00
N PRO A 27 4.41 14.58 0.14
CA PRO A 27 4.26 14.44 -1.30
C PRO A 27 5.28 13.50 -1.95
N GLY A 28 6.45 13.28 -1.32
CA GLY A 28 7.59 12.59 -1.92
C GLY A 28 7.26 11.18 -2.39
N MET A 29 6.74 10.35 -1.49
CA MET A 29 6.38 8.96 -1.79
C MET A 29 5.30 8.84 -2.88
N PRO A 30 4.17 9.56 -2.85
CA PRO A 30 3.20 9.54 -3.94
C PRO A 30 3.77 9.95 -5.30
N MET A 31 4.73 10.87 -5.31
CA MET A 31 5.39 11.31 -6.54
C MET A 31 6.32 10.24 -7.11
N GLY A 32 7.13 9.62 -6.25
CA GLY A 32 8.12 8.61 -6.63
C GLY A 32 7.48 7.30 -7.07
N MET A 33 6.48 6.84 -6.34
CA MET A 33 5.87 5.52 -6.55
C MET A 33 4.69 5.51 -7.54
N ALA A 34 4.31 6.64 -8.13
CA ALA A 34 3.12 6.74 -8.99
C ALA A 34 3.16 5.81 -10.20
N ASP A 35 4.30 5.64 -10.88
CA ASP A 35 4.43 4.75 -12.05
C ASP A 35 4.29 3.28 -11.64
N ILE A 36 4.95 2.87 -10.56
CA ILE A 36 4.88 1.50 -10.02
C ILE A 36 3.44 1.20 -9.60
N ALA A 37 2.83 2.12 -8.85
CA ALA A 37 1.46 1.98 -8.39
C ALA A 37 0.45 1.89 -9.55
N GLN A 38 0.61 2.71 -10.59
CA GLN A 38 -0.24 2.67 -11.78
C GLN A 38 -0.15 1.30 -12.48
N VAL A 39 1.07 0.76 -12.63
CA VAL A 39 1.25 -0.56 -13.26
C VAL A 39 0.66 -1.65 -12.40
N LEU A 40 0.95 -1.64 -11.09
CA LEU A 40 0.41 -2.65 -10.17
C LEU A 40 -1.12 -2.67 -10.18
N TRP A 41 -1.76 -1.53 -10.01
CA TRP A 41 -3.22 -1.43 -9.94
C TRP A 41 -3.92 -1.59 -11.28
N GLY A 42 -3.27 -1.24 -12.38
CA GLY A 42 -3.84 -1.34 -13.72
C GLY A 42 -3.72 -2.73 -14.35
N ASP A 43 -2.66 -3.47 -14.04
CA ASP A 43 -2.34 -4.70 -14.78
C ASP A 43 -2.29 -5.97 -13.90
N PHE A 44 -2.00 -5.83 -12.61
CA PHE A 44 -1.71 -6.98 -11.76
C PHE A 44 -2.68 -7.17 -10.59
N LEU A 45 -3.03 -6.11 -9.88
CA LEU A 45 -3.84 -6.18 -8.68
C LEU A 45 -5.27 -6.66 -9.01
N LYS A 46 -5.62 -7.82 -8.49
CA LYS A 46 -6.96 -8.38 -8.61
C LYS A 46 -7.90 -7.72 -7.58
N HIS A 47 -8.66 -6.73 -8.02
CA HIS A 47 -9.55 -5.97 -7.15
C HIS A 47 -10.90 -5.68 -7.83
N ASN A 48 -11.90 -5.33 -7.02
CA ASN A 48 -13.24 -4.96 -7.52
C ASN A 48 -13.81 -3.80 -6.71
N PRO A 49 -13.78 -2.57 -7.22
CA PRO A 49 -14.34 -1.40 -6.54
C PRO A 49 -15.83 -1.52 -6.22
N GLY A 50 -16.60 -2.24 -7.06
CA GLY A 50 -18.01 -2.52 -6.83
C GLY A 50 -18.28 -3.57 -5.75
N ASN A 51 -17.26 -4.34 -5.36
CA ASN A 51 -17.31 -5.29 -4.26
C ASN A 51 -15.98 -5.30 -3.49
N PRO A 52 -15.67 -4.23 -2.75
CA PRO A 52 -14.38 -4.08 -2.06
C PRO A 52 -14.17 -5.12 -0.95
N ARG A 53 -15.20 -5.87 -0.58
CA ARG A 53 -15.13 -6.95 0.41
C ARG A 53 -15.03 -8.33 -0.22
N TRP A 54 -14.83 -8.43 -1.55
CA TRP A 54 -14.64 -9.72 -2.20
C TRP A 54 -13.50 -10.50 -1.53
N VAL A 55 -13.80 -11.73 -1.09
CA VAL A 55 -12.90 -12.48 -0.21
C VAL A 55 -11.59 -12.88 -0.88
N ASP A 56 -11.60 -13.15 -2.19
CA ASP A 56 -10.42 -13.56 -2.96
C ASP A 56 -9.81 -12.41 -3.78
N ARG A 57 -10.06 -11.15 -3.40
CA ARG A 57 -9.32 -10.01 -3.94
C ARG A 57 -7.89 -10.02 -3.42
N ASP A 58 -6.96 -9.48 -4.19
CA ASP A 58 -5.62 -9.19 -3.67
C ASP A 58 -5.66 -8.16 -2.54
N ARG A 59 -4.65 -8.16 -1.70
CA ARG A 59 -4.47 -7.20 -0.62
C ARG A 59 -3.39 -6.20 -1.01
N PHE A 60 -3.68 -4.93 -0.83
CA PHE A 60 -2.70 -3.87 -1.00
C PHE A 60 -2.47 -3.17 0.35
N VAL A 61 -1.22 -3.13 0.79
CA VAL A 61 -0.81 -2.50 2.05
C VAL A 61 0.22 -1.43 1.77
N LEU A 62 -0.07 -0.22 2.22
CA LEU A 62 0.87 0.89 2.19
C LEU A 62 1.59 0.96 3.54
N SER A 63 2.74 0.27 3.68
CA SER A 63 3.50 0.24 4.93
C SER A 63 4.16 1.59 5.24
N ASN A 64 4.62 2.29 4.20
CA ASN A 64 5.01 3.70 4.28
C ASN A 64 3.77 4.61 4.26
N GLY A 65 2.93 4.47 5.30
CA GLY A 65 1.60 5.06 5.39
C GLY A 65 1.56 6.58 5.33
N HIS A 66 2.69 7.27 5.55
CA HIS A 66 2.81 8.71 5.33
C HIS A 66 2.49 9.12 3.87
N GLY A 67 2.70 8.21 2.90
CA GLY A 67 2.32 8.40 1.50
C GLY A 67 0.84 8.15 1.20
N SER A 68 -0.04 8.33 2.16
CA SER A 68 -1.48 8.00 2.09
C SER A 68 -2.19 8.55 0.86
N MET A 69 -1.77 9.72 0.35
CA MET A 69 -2.36 10.28 -0.87
C MET A 69 -2.14 9.42 -2.13
N LEU A 70 -1.09 8.58 -2.17
CA LEU A 70 -0.96 7.58 -3.23
C LEU A 70 -2.17 6.64 -3.22
N LEU A 71 -2.46 6.05 -2.05
CA LEU A 71 -3.58 5.12 -1.89
C LEU A 71 -4.92 5.79 -2.19
N TYR A 72 -5.17 6.97 -1.64
CA TYR A 72 -6.44 7.68 -1.89
C TYR A 72 -6.63 8.06 -3.36
N SER A 73 -5.57 8.48 -4.04
CA SER A 73 -5.61 8.76 -5.48
C SER A 73 -5.93 7.51 -6.30
N LEU A 74 -5.33 6.38 -5.96
CA LEU A 74 -5.62 5.09 -6.60
C LEU A 74 -7.06 4.65 -6.37
N LEU A 75 -7.56 4.72 -5.14
CA LEU A 75 -8.95 4.38 -4.79
C LEU A 75 -9.95 5.24 -5.58
N TYR A 76 -9.71 6.56 -5.63
CA TYR A 76 -10.54 7.48 -6.42
C TYR A 76 -10.51 7.17 -7.91
N LEU A 77 -9.32 7.04 -8.50
CA LEU A 77 -9.15 6.83 -9.94
C LEU A 77 -9.64 5.47 -10.43
N THR A 78 -9.64 4.47 -9.56
CA THR A 78 -10.11 3.10 -9.89
C THR A 78 -11.58 2.86 -9.54
N GLY A 79 -12.28 3.87 -9.01
CA GLY A 79 -13.74 3.83 -8.84
C GLY A 79 -14.24 3.25 -7.52
N TYR A 80 -13.41 3.21 -6.49
CA TYR A 80 -13.88 2.95 -5.13
C TYR A 80 -14.78 4.10 -4.64
N PRO A 81 -15.62 3.89 -3.60
CA PRO A 81 -16.56 4.90 -3.11
C PRO A 81 -15.87 6.01 -2.30
N LEU A 82 -14.83 6.60 -2.88
CA LEU A 82 -14.08 7.74 -2.39
C LEU A 82 -14.18 8.85 -3.43
N GLY A 83 -14.90 9.93 -3.13
CA GLY A 83 -15.14 11.01 -4.07
C GLY A 83 -14.06 12.08 -4.08
N LEU A 84 -14.15 13.01 -5.03
CA LEU A 84 -13.20 14.12 -5.12
C LEU A 84 -13.26 15.05 -3.91
N GLU A 85 -14.42 15.17 -3.28
CA GLU A 85 -14.59 16.05 -2.10
C GLU A 85 -13.84 15.47 -0.88
N GLU A 86 -13.76 14.15 -0.74
CA GLU A 86 -12.90 13.51 0.27
C GLU A 86 -11.42 13.75 -0.02
N ILE A 87 -10.99 13.70 -1.28
CA ILE A 87 -9.61 14.07 -1.67
C ILE A 87 -9.31 15.53 -1.29
N LYS A 88 -10.24 16.44 -1.55
CA LYS A 88 -10.11 17.87 -1.18
C LYS A 88 -10.09 18.10 0.33
N SER A 89 -10.63 17.17 1.10
CA SER A 89 -10.69 17.22 2.57
C SER A 89 -9.52 16.47 3.24
N PHE A 90 -8.46 16.17 2.49
CA PHE A 90 -7.28 15.50 3.00
C PHE A 90 -6.76 16.14 4.29
N ARG A 91 -6.53 15.31 5.32
CA ARG A 91 -6.07 15.72 6.66
C ARG A 91 -6.99 16.71 7.42
N GLN A 92 -8.23 16.85 7.00
CA GLN A 92 -9.20 17.63 7.76
C GLN A 92 -9.87 16.76 8.82
N LEU A 93 -10.27 17.36 9.94
CA LEU A 93 -10.95 16.65 11.02
C LEU A 93 -12.23 15.99 10.51
N GLY A 94 -12.41 14.72 10.78
CA GLY A 94 -13.56 13.92 10.34
C GLY A 94 -13.54 13.49 8.87
N SER A 95 -12.46 13.79 8.13
CA SER A 95 -12.28 13.32 6.76
C SER A 95 -11.92 11.83 6.71
N ARG A 96 -12.40 11.14 5.67
CA ARG A 96 -12.02 9.75 5.36
C ARG A 96 -10.60 9.64 4.77
N THR A 97 -10.02 10.77 4.34
CA THR A 97 -8.65 10.87 3.82
C THR A 97 -7.72 11.41 4.90
N ALA A 98 -7.56 10.63 5.96
CA ALA A 98 -6.67 10.94 7.07
C ALA A 98 -5.20 11.03 6.61
N GLY A 99 -4.34 11.65 7.41
CA GLY A 99 -2.91 11.81 7.11
C GLY A 99 -2.15 10.48 6.92
N HIS A 100 -2.65 9.41 7.52
CA HIS A 100 -2.22 8.02 7.36
C HIS A 100 -3.46 7.15 7.13
N PRO A 101 -3.37 6.05 6.36
CA PRO A 101 -4.54 5.21 6.10
C PRO A 101 -5.12 4.63 7.38
N GLU A 102 -6.43 4.64 7.48
CA GLU A 102 -7.18 3.97 8.54
C GLU A 102 -7.95 2.79 7.95
N HIS A 103 -8.02 1.68 8.68
CA HIS A 103 -8.67 0.45 8.24
C HIS A 103 -10.14 0.69 7.88
N GLU A 104 -10.45 0.63 6.60
CA GLU A 104 -11.81 0.77 6.07
C GLU A 104 -12.01 -0.14 4.85
N PRO A 105 -12.31 -1.43 5.04
CA PRO A 105 -12.45 -2.40 3.95
C PRO A 105 -13.51 -2.03 2.92
N ALA A 106 -14.52 -1.25 3.31
CA ALA A 106 -15.53 -0.74 2.39
C ALA A 106 -14.96 0.25 1.36
N LEU A 107 -13.82 0.87 1.66
CA LEU A 107 -13.04 1.69 0.74
C LEU A 107 -11.89 0.94 0.07
N GLY A 108 -11.60 -0.30 0.48
CA GLY A 108 -10.42 -1.04 0.02
C GLY A 108 -9.14 -0.71 0.80
N ILE A 109 -9.27 -0.12 1.99
CA ILE A 109 -8.14 0.15 2.89
C ILE A 109 -8.02 -1.02 3.86
N GLU A 110 -7.00 -1.86 3.65
CA GLU A 110 -6.85 -3.14 4.32
C GLU A 110 -6.42 -3.04 5.78
N THR A 111 -5.64 -2.03 6.13
CA THR A 111 -5.11 -1.87 7.50
C THR A 111 -4.73 -0.43 7.79
N THR A 112 -4.75 -0.08 9.06
CA THR A 112 -4.23 1.20 9.57
C THR A 112 -2.71 1.14 9.56
N THR A 113 -2.07 2.14 8.92
CA THR A 113 -0.63 2.29 8.88
C THR A 113 -0.23 3.71 9.28
N GLY A 114 1.06 3.97 9.40
CA GLY A 114 1.62 5.24 9.88
C GLY A 114 2.86 4.94 10.73
N PRO A 115 2.75 4.15 11.83
CA PRO A 115 3.93 3.61 12.48
C PRO A 115 4.68 2.68 11.50
N LEU A 116 5.94 3.02 11.22
CA LEU A 116 6.77 2.32 10.24
C LEU A 116 6.95 0.83 10.61
N GLY A 117 7.07 -0.03 9.61
CA GLY A 117 7.19 -1.49 9.81
C GLY A 117 5.87 -2.23 10.05
N GLN A 118 4.86 -1.60 10.65
CA GLN A 118 3.59 -2.26 11.00
C GLN A 118 2.83 -2.76 9.77
N GLY A 119 2.80 -1.99 8.69
CA GLY A 119 2.14 -2.38 7.44
C GLY A 119 2.77 -3.63 6.82
N LEU A 120 4.10 -3.73 6.81
CA LEU A 120 4.80 -4.93 6.34
C LEU A 120 4.43 -6.15 7.19
N ALA A 121 4.42 -6.01 8.52
CA ALA A 121 4.03 -7.08 9.43
C ALA A 121 2.58 -7.54 9.20
N ASN A 122 1.65 -6.59 8.99
CA ASN A 122 0.27 -6.91 8.63
C ASN A 122 0.17 -7.63 7.28
N GLY A 123 0.97 -7.22 6.29
CA GLY A 123 1.04 -7.87 4.98
C GLY A 123 1.52 -9.33 5.09
N VAL A 124 2.52 -9.59 5.92
CA VAL A 124 2.97 -10.97 6.22
C VAL A 124 1.85 -11.78 6.85
N GLY A 125 1.13 -11.20 7.82
CA GLY A 125 -0.04 -11.85 8.43
C GLY A 125 -1.15 -12.17 7.43
N MET A 126 -1.43 -11.26 6.49
CA MET A 126 -2.42 -11.48 5.41
C MET A 126 -1.99 -12.60 4.46
N ALA A 127 -0.72 -12.65 4.08
CA ALA A 127 -0.18 -13.72 3.23
C ALA A 127 -0.19 -15.08 3.93
N LEU A 128 0.09 -15.10 5.24
CA LEU A 128 -0.07 -16.32 6.05
C LEU A 128 -1.51 -16.77 6.09
N ALA A 129 -2.44 -15.86 6.32
CA ALA A 129 -3.88 -16.15 6.35
C ALA A 129 -4.36 -16.73 5.01
N GLU A 130 -3.92 -16.16 3.87
CA GLU A 130 -4.20 -16.72 2.54
C GLU A 130 -3.73 -18.17 2.46
N LYS A 131 -2.48 -18.44 2.81
CA LYS A 131 -1.90 -19.80 2.74
C LYS A 131 -2.66 -20.80 3.61
N MET A 132 -3.06 -20.40 4.81
CA MET A 132 -3.84 -21.24 5.73
C MET A 132 -5.25 -21.52 5.17
N LEU A 133 -5.94 -20.48 4.69
CA LEU A 133 -7.28 -20.60 4.11
C LEU A 133 -7.26 -21.43 2.81
N ALA A 134 -6.25 -21.24 1.97
CA ALA A 134 -6.06 -22.04 0.76
C ALA A 134 -5.89 -23.53 1.12
N ALA A 135 -5.06 -23.85 2.11
CA ALA A 135 -4.88 -25.23 2.58
C ALA A 135 -6.17 -25.83 3.15
N GLN A 136 -6.99 -25.02 3.80
CA GLN A 136 -8.24 -25.47 4.40
C GLN A 136 -9.37 -25.67 3.38
N PHE A 137 -9.52 -24.76 2.42
CA PHE A 137 -10.70 -24.68 1.58
C PHE A 137 -10.49 -25.11 0.11
N ASN A 138 -9.28 -24.96 -0.44
CA ASN A 138 -9.04 -25.33 -1.83
C ASN A 138 -9.09 -26.86 -2.02
N ARG A 139 -9.55 -27.28 -3.19
CA ARG A 139 -9.61 -28.68 -3.60
C ARG A 139 -9.08 -28.81 -5.03
N PRO A 140 -8.67 -29.99 -5.49
CA PRO A 140 -8.24 -30.20 -6.87
C PRO A 140 -9.27 -29.69 -7.87
N GLY A 141 -8.87 -28.75 -8.73
CA GLY A 141 -9.76 -28.10 -9.72
C GLY A 141 -10.63 -26.97 -9.16
N HIS A 142 -10.57 -26.67 -7.86
CA HIS A 142 -11.37 -25.63 -7.21
C HIS A 142 -10.51 -24.78 -6.28
N ALA A 143 -9.88 -23.74 -6.81
CA ALA A 143 -9.14 -22.73 -6.04
C ALA A 143 -10.12 -21.61 -5.61
N ILE A 144 -10.51 -21.61 -4.34
CA ILE A 144 -11.44 -20.63 -3.75
C ILE A 144 -10.64 -19.46 -3.14
N VAL A 145 -9.44 -19.74 -2.65
CA VAL A 145 -8.53 -18.75 -2.04
C VAL A 145 -7.24 -18.79 -2.83
N ASP A 146 -6.98 -17.71 -3.61
CA ASP A 146 -5.83 -17.64 -4.51
C ASP A 146 -5.48 -16.16 -4.78
N HIS A 147 -5.20 -15.41 -3.72
CA HIS A 147 -4.88 -13.98 -3.82
C HIS A 147 -3.47 -13.66 -3.35
N TYR A 148 -2.93 -12.59 -3.89
CA TYR A 148 -1.64 -12.02 -3.50
C TYR A 148 -1.81 -10.95 -2.43
N THR A 149 -0.73 -10.69 -1.70
CA THR A 149 -0.58 -9.53 -0.82
C THR A 149 0.58 -8.69 -1.33
N TYR A 150 0.29 -7.45 -1.71
CA TYR A 150 1.25 -6.47 -2.18
C TYR A 150 1.50 -5.43 -1.10
N VAL A 151 2.76 -5.16 -0.80
CA VAL A 151 3.16 -4.20 0.23
C VAL A 151 4.11 -3.17 -0.38
N PHE A 152 3.86 -1.89 -0.16
CA PHE A 152 4.83 -0.84 -0.42
C PHE A 152 5.51 -0.45 0.89
N ALA A 153 6.84 -0.48 0.91
CA ALA A 153 7.68 -0.16 2.06
C ALA A 153 8.81 0.78 1.64
N GLY A 154 9.24 1.65 2.51
CA GLY A 154 10.41 2.51 2.31
C GLY A 154 11.51 2.19 3.32
N ASP A 155 12.63 2.93 3.24
CA ASP A 155 13.79 2.77 4.13
C ASP A 155 13.40 2.71 5.60
N GLY A 156 12.62 3.69 6.08
CA GLY A 156 12.18 3.72 7.47
C GLY A 156 11.35 2.52 7.90
N CYS A 157 10.62 1.88 6.97
CA CYS A 157 9.91 0.64 7.29
C CYS A 157 10.88 -0.51 7.55
N LEU A 158 11.96 -0.61 6.77
CA LEU A 158 12.95 -1.69 6.89
C LEU A 158 13.92 -1.47 8.05
N MET A 159 14.03 -0.25 8.56
CA MET A 159 14.81 0.06 9.77
C MET A 159 14.18 -0.47 11.06
N GLU A 160 12.90 -0.82 11.03
CA GLU A 160 12.18 -1.31 12.21
C GLU A 160 12.51 -2.78 12.49
N GLY A 161 12.77 -3.13 13.76
CA GLY A 161 13.10 -4.49 14.17
C GLY A 161 12.05 -5.53 13.76
N ILE A 162 10.76 -5.17 13.85
CA ILE A 162 9.67 -6.05 13.43
C ILE A 162 9.76 -6.45 11.97
N SER A 163 10.29 -5.59 11.10
CA SER A 163 10.42 -5.88 9.67
C SER A 163 11.38 -7.05 9.43
N HIS A 164 12.51 -7.08 10.12
CA HIS A 164 13.47 -8.19 10.05
C HIS A 164 12.86 -9.49 10.57
N GLU A 165 12.14 -9.44 11.69
CA GLU A 165 11.47 -10.61 12.27
C GLU A 165 10.41 -11.19 11.33
N VAL A 166 9.53 -10.35 10.77
CA VAL A 166 8.46 -10.84 9.89
C VAL A 166 8.97 -11.26 8.51
N CYS A 167 10.04 -10.66 7.99
CA CYS A 167 10.69 -11.12 6.76
C CYS A 167 11.30 -12.51 6.95
N SER A 168 12.00 -12.73 8.06
CA SER A 168 12.53 -14.06 8.43
C SER A 168 11.40 -15.08 8.57
N PHE A 169 10.31 -14.71 9.21
CA PHE A 169 9.12 -15.55 9.34
C PHE A 169 8.51 -15.88 7.97
N ALA A 170 8.33 -14.88 7.11
CA ALA A 170 7.77 -15.06 5.77
C ALA A 170 8.62 -16.02 4.92
N GLY A 171 9.94 -15.86 4.97
CA GLY A 171 10.88 -16.76 4.28
C GLY A 171 10.81 -18.18 4.81
N THR A 172 10.81 -18.36 6.14
CA THR A 172 10.71 -19.67 6.80
C THR A 172 9.43 -20.41 6.42
N HIS A 173 8.31 -19.69 6.34
CA HIS A 173 7.01 -20.27 5.98
C HIS A 173 6.74 -20.30 4.46
N GLY A 174 7.68 -19.83 3.64
CA GLY A 174 7.53 -19.84 2.17
C GLY A 174 6.27 -19.12 1.70
N LEU A 175 6.08 -17.86 2.14
CA LEU A 175 4.90 -17.05 1.79
C LEU A 175 5.08 -16.44 0.39
N GLY A 176 5.10 -17.27 -0.65
CA GLY A 176 5.42 -16.89 -2.03
C GLY A 176 4.41 -15.97 -2.71
N LYS A 177 3.25 -15.70 -2.10
CA LYS A 177 2.26 -14.73 -2.58
C LYS A 177 2.36 -13.37 -1.89
N LEU A 178 3.36 -13.17 -1.06
CA LEU A 178 3.73 -11.87 -0.52
C LEU A 178 4.72 -11.19 -1.48
N ILE A 179 4.35 -10.04 -2.02
CA ILE A 179 5.19 -9.24 -2.92
C ILE A 179 5.42 -7.89 -2.26
N VAL A 180 6.67 -7.60 -1.95
CA VAL A 180 7.07 -6.33 -1.32
C VAL A 180 7.82 -5.48 -2.34
N PHE A 181 7.39 -4.24 -2.51
CA PHE A 181 8.10 -3.21 -3.25
C PHE A 181 8.83 -2.32 -2.27
N TYR A 182 10.13 -2.25 -2.41
CA TYR A 182 10.98 -1.41 -1.58
C TYR A 182 11.30 -0.11 -2.31
N ASP A 183 10.87 1.01 -1.75
CA ASP A 183 11.21 2.36 -2.18
C ASP A 183 12.55 2.75 -1.53
N ASP A 184 13.63 2.33 -2.18
CA ASP A 184 15.02 2.60 -1.78
C ASP A 184 15.42 4.00 -2.26
N ASN A 185 15.02 5.00 -1.51
CA ASN A 185 15.27 6.41 -1.85
C ASN A 185 16.30 7.09 -0.93
N GLY A 186 16.84 6.37 0.05
CA GLY A 186 17.83 6.86 1.00
C GLY A 186 17.31 7.95 1.94
N ILE A 187 15.98 8.05 2.13
CA ILE A 187 15.34 9.06 2.97
C ILE A 187 14.39 8.41 3.96
N SER A 188 14.45 8.81 5.23
CA SER A 188 13.45 8.46 6.24
C SER A 188 13.15 9.67 7.10
N ILE A 189 11.87 9.90 7.40
CA ILE A 189 11.34 10.99 8.24
C ILE A 189 11.87 12.35 7.80
N ASP A 190 12.96 12.85 8.39
CA ASP A 190 13.43 14.22 8.24
C ASP A 190 14.68 14.35 7.36
N GLY A 191 15.23 13.26 6.81
CA GLY A 191 16.45 13.37 6.04
C GLY A 191 17.04 12.06 5.55
N LYS A 192 18.29 12.15 5.11
CA LYS A 192 19.04 11.02 4.59
C LYS A 192 19.31 9.98 5.67
N VAL A 193 19.24 8.71 5.29
CA VAL A 193 19.59 7.59 6.18
C VAL A 193 21.09 7.37 6.31
N GLU A 194 21.88 8.02 5.46
CA GLU A 194 23.34 7.91 5.47
C GLU A 194 23.95 8.21 6.85
N GLY A 195 24.76 7.30 7.34
CA GLY A 195 25.47 7.41 8.62
C GLY A 195 24.71 6.88 9.84
N TRP A 196 23.44 6.51 9.70
CA TRP A 196 22.66 5.90 10.81
C TRP A 196 21.81 4.69 10.41
N PHE A 197 21.70 4.42 9.12
CA PHE A 197 21.21 3.15 8.60
C PHE A 197 22.11 2.73 7.45
N THR A 198 22.84 1.65 7.63
CA THR A 198 23.90 1.20 6.71
C THR A 198 23.70 -0.24 6.24
N ASP A 199 22.52 -0.81 6.52
CA ASP A 199 22.18 -2.13 6.00
C ASP A 199 22.05 -2.06 4.49
N ASP A 200 22.73 -2.98 3.81
CA ASP A 200 22.60 -3.18 2.37
C ASP A 200 21.45 -4.19 2.16
N THR A 201 20.29 -3.65 1.86
CA THR A 201 19.09 -4.46 1.63
C THR A 201 19.01 -4.76 0.14
N PRO A 202 19.25 -6.02 -0.29
CA PRO A 202 19.24 -6.39 -1.70
C PRO A 202 17.87 -6.39 -2.32
#